data_9cfb6474c80231d346dc8b9e73232f0c
#
_entry.id   9cfb6474c80231d346dc8b9e73232f0c
#
_cell.length_a   1.000
_cell.length_b   1.000
_cell.length_c   1.000
_cell.angle_alpha   90.00
_cell.angle_beta   90.00
_cell.angle_gamma   90.00
#
_symmetry.space_group_name_H-M   'P 1'
#
loop_
_entity.id
_entity.type
_entity.pdbx_description
1 polymer ?
#
loop_
_entity_poly.entity_id
_entity_poly.type
_entity_poly.pdbx_seq_one_letter_code
_entity_poly.pdbx_strand_id
1 'polypeptide(L)'
;MLLSVTITLLLLLQKNKKAYICGITSVVLLLSFAVSAIAPGNHVRQSGMWKIPAWKAIAKCLLQGIRYTLAWTGLWWVLAALLLLPVFLRILQKKNGAFFSHPILFTGYAYGLFCSMSCPLFYTMNSTGPGRAVAIVYYMFLLISFTVFFYWIGFVVLKMQARPNPPERIEVSGKLNTARYLAMAVLLFSILCTGLWQETSAMKAIRVLTDGEAAAYAAEYEDRLLLLNDPEVTDVILTPFTHQPALIYTGDLPGDPEDPTSRKVAQYFQKTSLYVNYGNN
;
A
#
# COMPACT_ATOMS: atom_id res chain seq x y z
N MET A 1 -7.89 12.64 4.73
CA MET A 1 -9.13 13.18 5.27
C MET A 1 -9.22 13.03 6.80
N LEU A 2 -9.37 11.84 7.39
CA LEU A 2 -9.50 11.67 8.87
C LEU A 2 -8.36 12.36 9.64
N LEU A 3 -7.11 12.17 9.23
CA LEU A 3 -5.95 12.80 9.86
C LEU A 3 -6.02 14.34 9.81
N SER A 4 -6.40 14.92 8.67
CA SER A 4 -6.50 16.39 8.54
C SER A 4 -7.60 16.97 9.43
N VAL A 5 -8.75 16.31 9.53
CA VAL A 5 -9.84 16.69 10.44
C VAL A 5 -9.36 16.63 11.90
N THR A 6 -8.66 15.56 12.30
CA THR A 6 -8.12 15.44 13.65
C THR A 6 -7.11 16.53 13.99
N ILE A 7 -6.17 16.81 13.06
CA ILE A 7 -5.20 17.90 13.24
C ILE A 7 -5.93 19.24 13.37
N THR A 8 -6.93 19.50 12.56
CA THR A 8 -7.75 20.72 12.64
C THR A 8 -8.41 20.86 14.00
N LEU A 9 -9.05 19.78 14.49
CA LEU A 9 -9.70 19.80 15.81
C LEU A 9 -8.70 20.04 16.94
N LEU A 10 -7.55 19.39 16.91
CA LEU A 10 -6.49 19.60 17.91
C LEU A 10 -5.97 21.03 17.90
N LEU A 11 -5.75 21.63 16.73
CA LEU A 11 -5.30 23.01 16.60
C LEU A 11 -6.38 24.01 17.05
N LEU A 12 -7.65 23.73 16.81
CA LEU A 12 -8.78 24.53 17.33
C LEU A 12 -8.83 24.49 18.85
N LEU A 13 -8.70 23.31 19.45
CA LEU A 13 -8.64 23.17 20.91
C LEU A 13 -7.47 23.93 21.53
N GLN A 14 -6.34 24.03 20.83
CA GLN A 14 -5.17 24.80 21.25
C GLN A 14 -5.27 26.30 20.90
N LYS A 15 -6.38 26.75 20.33
CA LYS A 15 -6.60 28.15 19.85
C LYS A 15 -5.47 28.62 18.90
N ASN A 16 -4.90 27.71 18.11
CA ASN A 16 -3.79 28.01 17.20
C ASN A 16 -4.34 28.56 15.87
N LYS A 17 -3.83 29.72 15.43
CA LYS A 17 -4.24 30.36 14.16
C LYS A 17 -4.04 29.44 12.92
N LYS A 18 -3.11 28.47 12.98
CA LYS A 18 -2.92 27.49 11.90
C LYS A 18 -4.11 26.52 11.74
N ALA A 19 -5.03 26.45 12.71
CA ALA A 19 -6.28 25.69 12.61
C ALA A 19 -7.11 26.09 11.38
N TYR A 20 -7.10 27.36 11.02
CA TYR A 20 -7.81 27.88 9.85
C TYR A 20 -7.33 27.25 8.54
N ILE A 21 -6.01 27.18 8.32
CA ILE A 21 -5.42 26.58 7.12
C ILE A 21 -5.73 25.07 7.04
N CYS A 22 -5.54 24.36 8.17
CA CYS A 22 -5.87 22.94 8.25
C CYS A 22 -7.38 22.68 8.07
N GLY A 23 -8.22 23.61 8.54
CA GLY A 23 -9.67 23.57 8.36
C GLY A 23 -10.07 23.65 6.88
N ILE A 24 -9.52 24.61 6.15
CA ILE A 24 -9.75 24.73 4.70
C ILE A 24 -9.32 23.44 3.99
N THR A 25 -8.13 22.94 4.29
CA THR A 25 -7.63 21.68 3.70
C THR A 25 -8.59 20.53 3.99
N SER A 26 -9.11 20.43 5.21
CA SER A 26 -10.06 19.37 5.58
C SER A 26 -11.38 19.48 4.81
N VAL A 27 -11.90 20.70 4.63
CA VAL A 27 -13.11 20.95 3.84
C VAL A 27 -12.90 20.56 2.38
N VAL A 28 -11.78 20.99 1.77
CA VAL A 28 -11.45 20.63 0.39
C VAL A 28 -11.35 19.11 0.21
N LEU A 29 -10.71 18.41 1.13
CA LEU A 29 -10.61 16.95 1.10
C LEU A 29 -11.96 16.26 1.27
N LEU A 30 -12.84 16.79 2.12
CA LEU A 30 -14.20 16.26 2.29
C LEU A 30 -15.04 16.45 1.02
N LEU A 31 -14.99 17.64 0.41
CA LEU A 31 -15.68 17.94 -0.84
C LEU A 31 -15.17 17.05 -1.99
N SER A 32 -13.85 16.92 -2.13
CA SER A 32 -13.24 16.04 -3.13
C SER A 32 -13.67 14.58 -2.95
N PHE A 33 -13.74 14.11 -1.70
CA PHE A 33 -14.23 12.79 -1.40
C PHE A 33 -15.71 12.63 -1.76
N ALA A 34 -16.55 13.60 -1.43
CA ALA A 34 -17.97 13.58 -1.77
C ALA A 34 -18.19 13.52 -3.29
N VAL A 35 -17.50 14.39 -4.04
CA VAL A 35 -17.55 14.39 -5.53
C VAL A 35 -17.12 13.03 -6.08
N SER A 36 -16.01 12.48 -5.57
CA SER A 36 -15.54 11.16 -5.98
C SER A 36 -16.54 10.04 -5.65
N ALA A 37 -17.18 10.10 -4.48
CA ALA A 37 -18.16 9.11 -4.07
C ALA A 37 -19.44 9.12 -4.92
N ILE A 38 -19.89 10.29 -5.37
CA ILE A 38 -21.12 10.48 -6.17
C ILE A 38 -20.85 10.26 -7.66
N ALA A 39 -19.61 10.17 -8.11
CA ALA A 39 -19.26 10.04 -9.52
C ALA A 39 -20.00 8.86 -10.19
N PRO A 40 -20.67 9.07 -11.35
CA PRO A 40 -21.50 8.04 -12.00
C PRO A 40 -20.74 6.75 -12.30
N GLY A 41 -19.46 6.83 -12.67
CA GLY A 41 -18.62 5.67 -12.92
C GLY A 41 -18.45 4.75 -11.71
N ASN A 42 -18.54 5.28 -10.48
CA ASN A 42 -18.50 4.47 -9.27
C ASN A 42 -19.78 3.65 -9.10
N HIS A 43 -20.93 4.20 -9.44
CA HIS A 43 -22.21 3.47 -9.39
C HIS A 43 -22.23 2.31 -10.39
N VAL A 44 -21.74 2.53 -11.62
CA VAL A 44 -21.65 1.48 -12.64
C VAL A 44 -20.71 0.36 -12.20
N ARG A 45 -19.53 0.70 -11.66
CA ARG A 45 -18.59 -0.30 -11.13
C ARG A 45 -19.15 -1.09 -9.94
N GLN A 46 -19.92 -0.43 -9.09
CA GLN A 46 -20.47 -1.04 -7.87
C GLN A 46 -21.72 -1.88 -8.14
N SER A 47 -22.41 -1.69 -9.26
CA SER A 47 -23.63 -2.46 -9.58
C SER A 47 -23.38 -3.97 -9.72
N GLY A 48 -22.19 -4.36 -10.17
CA GLY A 48 -21.78 -5.76 -10.28
C GLY A 48 -21.01 -6.32 -9.07
N MET A 49 -20.82 -5.53 -7.99
CA MET A 49 -20.04 -5.96 -6.84
C MET A 49 -20.90 -6.33 -5.63
N TRP A 50 -20.44 -7.30 -4.86
CA TRP A 50 -21.13 -7.78 -3.65
C TRP A 50 -20.89 -6.83 -2.47
N LYS A 51 -21.89 -5.99 -2.19
CA LYS A 51 -21.86 -5.02 -1.08
C LYS A 51 -22.21 -5.70 0.24
N ILE A 52 -21.57 -5.28 1.31
CA ILE A 52 -21.90 -5.71 2.67
C ILE A 52 -22.35 -4.50 3.51
N PRO A 53 -23.15 -4.69 4.57
CA PRO A 53 -23.51 -3.62 5.49
C PRO A 53 -22.28 -2.95 6.10
N ALA A 54 -22.35 -1.62 6.30
CA ALA A 54 -21.21 -0.83 6.79
C ALA A 54 -20.60 -1.35 8.09
N TRP A 55 -21.44 -1.79 9.06
CA TRP A 55 -20.95 -2.33 10.31
C TRP A 55 -20.13 -3.62 10.13
N LYS A 56 -20.52 -4.49 9.17
CA LYS A 56 -19.75 -5.71 8.82
C LYS A 56 -18.41 -5.34 8.14
N ALA A 57 -18.40 -4.29 7.31
CA ALA A 57 -17.18 -3.78 6.72
C ALA A 57 -16.22 -3.27 7.79
N ILE A 58 -16.72 -2.49 8.76
CA ILE A 58 -15.94 -2.00 9.89
C ILE A 58 -15.35 -3.16 10.72
N ALA A 59 -16.16 -4.14 11.07
CA ALA A 59 -15.69 -5.30 11.82
C ALA A 59 -14.62 -6.09 11.04
N LYS A 60 -14.80 -6.28 9.73
CA LYS A 60 -13.82 -6.96 8.88
C LYS A 60 -12.51 -6.17 8.76
N CYS A 61 -12.55 -4.85 8.61
CA CYS A 61 -11.33 -4.07 8.51
C CYS A 61 -10.56 -4.00 9.84
N LEU A 62 -11.26 -3.99 10.99
CA LEU A 62 -10.60 -4.13 12.29
C LEU A 62 -9.91 -5.49 12.43
N LEU A 63 -10.58 -6.58 12.10
CA LEU A 63 -9.98 -7.91 12.14
C LEU A 63 -8.82 -8.05 11.15
N GLN A 64 -8.96 -7.52 9.94
CA GLN A 64 -7.89 -7.53 8.93
C GLN A 64 -6.70 -6.69 9.37
N GLY A 65 -6.94 -5.57 10.06
CA GLY A 65 -5.89 -4.75 10.65
C GLY A 65 -5.04 -5.54 11.65
N ILE A 66 -5.66 -6.37 12.51
CA ILE A 66 -4.92 -7.27 13.40
C ILE A 66 -4.06 -8.26 12.60
N ARG A 67 -4.65 -8.92 11.59
CA ARG A 67 -3.94 -9.90 10.76
C ARG A 67 -2.74 -9.27 10.05
N TYR A 68 -2.91 -8.08 9.46
CA TYR A 68 -1.83 -7.36 8.82
C TYR A 68 -0.75 -6.94 9.82
N THR A 69 -1.13 -6.43 10.99
CA THR A 69 -0.17 -6.05 12.03
C THR A 69 0.67 -7.26 12.44
N LEU A 70 0.06 -8.42 12.70
CA LEU A 70 0.77 -9.63 13.08
C LEU A 70 1.66 -10.17 11.94
N ALA A 71 1.16 -10.15 10.71
CA ALA A 71 1.90 -10.67 9.55
C ALA A 71 3.11 -9.78 9.17
N TRP A 72 2.95 -8.44 9.29
CA TRP A 72 3.96 -7.48 8.81
C TRP A 72 4.92 -7.01 9.90
N THR A 73 4.60 -7.21 11.19
CA THR A 73 5.54 -6.99 12.30
C THR A 73 6.43 -8.22 12.45
N GLY A 74 7.28 -8.46 11.47
CA GLY A 74 8.23 -9.56 11.45
C GLY A 74 9.65 -9.09 11.78
N LEU A 75 10.63 -10.01 11.59
CA LEU A 75 12.05 -9.77 11.86
C LEU A 75 12.57 -8.47 11.19
N TRP A 76 12.18 -8.22 9.94
CA TRP A 76 12.62 -7.06 9.17
C TRP A 76 12.17 -5.74 9.80
N TRP A 77 10.93 -5.70 10.31
CA TRP A 77 10.41 -4.54 11.03
C TRP A 77 11.22 -4.29 12.32
N VAL A 78 11.50 -5.35 13.09
CA VAL A 78 12.28 -5.26 14.33
C VAL A 78 13.70 -4.77 14.06
N LEU A 79 14.37 -5.29 13.03
CA LEU A 79 15.71 -4.83 12.63
C LEU A 79 15.71 -3.35 12.22
N ALA A 80 14.71 -2.93 11.43
CA ALA A 80 14.56 -1.53 11.04
C ALA A 80 14.28 -0.62 12.26
N ALA A 81 13.43 -1.06 13.19
CA ALA A 81 13.16 -0.33 14.43
C ALA A 81 14.44 -0.17 15.28
N LEU A 82 15.26 -1.20 15.38
CA LEU A 82 16.55 -1.16 16.08
C LEU A 82 17.52 -0.18 15.43
N LEU A 83 17.56 -0.12 14.10
CA LEU A 83 18.39 0.85 13.36
C LEU A 83 17.93 2.30 13.58
N LEU A 84 16.63 2.54 13.62
CA LEU A 84 16.04 3.87 13.80
C LEU A 84 16.07 4.37 15.25
N LEU A 85 16.13 3.46 16.21
CA LEU A 85 16.07 3.78 17.63
C LEU A 85 17.04 4.91 18.06
N PRO A 86 18.36 4.88 17.73
CA PRO A 86 19.27 5.95 18.15
C PRO A 86 18.97 7.29 17.48
N VAL A 87 18.43 7.28 16.27
CA VAL A 87 17.98 8.49 15.58
C VAL A 87 16.79 9.10 16.32
N PHE A 88 15.82 8.27 16.68
CA PHE A 88 14.65 8.69 17.44
C PHE A 88 15.04 9.25 18.82
N LEU A 89 15.94 8.59 19.54
CA LEU A 89 16.44 9.08 20.82
C LEU A 89 17.09 10.44 20.70
N ARG A 90 17.93 10.67 19.69
CA ARG A 90 18.60 11.98 19.45
C ARG A 90 17.60 13.10 19.16
N ILE A 91 16.54 12.81 18.40
CA ILE A 91 15.50 13.79 18.06
C ILE A 91 14.69 14.13 19.32
N LEU A 92 14.35 13.13 20.13
CA LEU A 92 13.47 13.28 21.30
C LEU A 92 14.15 13.99 22.46
N GLN A 93 15.46 13.84 22.65
CA GLN A 93 16.20 14.55 23.69
C GLN A 93 16.12 16.09 23.60
N LYS A 94 15.86 16.60 22.40
CA LYS A 94 15.78 18.05 22.10
C LYS A 94 14.37 18.64 22.21
N LYS A 95 13.34 17.80 22.47
CA LYS A 95 11.93 18.24 22.45
C LYS A 95 11.27 18.20 23.82
N ASN A 96 10.36 19.16 24.08
CA ASN A 96 9.50 19.14 25.25
C ASN A 96 8.57 17.92 25.21
N GLY A 97 8.59 17.10 26.27
CA GLY A 97 7.96 15.78 26.31
C GLY A 97 6.42 15.77 26.44
N ALA A 98 5.76 16.89 26.68
CA ALA A 98 4.31 16.95 26.92
C ALA A 98 3.46 16.27 25.83
N PHE A 99 3.93 16.28 24.60
CA PHE A 99 3.24 15.64 23.47
C PHE A 99 3.10 14.12 23.60
N PHE A 100 4.02 13.46 24.32
CA PHE A 100 4.12 12.00 24.40
C PHE A 100 3.40 11.39 25.64
N SER A 101 2.46 12.12 26.25
CA SER A 101 1.84 11.74 27.53
C SER A 101 0.83 10.59 27.45
N HIS A 102 0.23 10.33 26.28
CA HIS A 102 -0.90 9.39 26.12
C HIS A 102 -0.63 8.29 25.05
N PRO A 103 0.34 7.37 25.26
CA PRO A 103 0.74 6.41 24.23
C PRO A 103 -0.35 5.40 23.87
N ILE A 104 -1.19 4.98 24.81
CA ILE A 104 -2.28 4.03 24.55
C ILE A 104 -3.35 4.67 23.66
N LEU A 105 -3.75 5.90 23.96
CA LEU A 105 -4.73 6.64 23.16
C LEU A 105 -4.21 6.88 21.75
N PHE A 106 -2.94 7.28 21.65
CA PHE A 106 -2.28 7.48 20.35
C PHE A 106 -2.22 6.19 19.53
N THR A 107 -1.88 5.05 20.15
CA THR A 107 -1.83 3.74 19.49
C THR A 107 -3.23 3.33 19.01
N GLY A 108 -4.26 3.48 19.82
CA GLY A 108 -5.64 3.18 19.43
C GLY A 108 -6.12 4.03 18.26
N TYR A 109 -5.82 5.34 18.27
CA TYR A 109 -6.12 6.24 17.17
C TYR A 109 -5.37 5.87 15.88
N ALA A 110 -4.07 5.61 15.99
CA ALA A 110 -3.23 5.19 14.87
C ALA A 110 -3.71 3.86 14.25
N TYR A 111 -4.11 2.91 15.09
CA TYR A 111 -4.72 1.66 14.65
C TYR A 111 -6.05 1.88 13.93
N GLY A 112 -6.92 2.76 14.44
CA GLY A 112 -8.16 3.15 13.78
C GLY A 112 -7.93 3.78 12.40
N LEU A 113 -6.92 4.68 12.29
CA LEU A 113 -6.52 5.26 11.00
C LEU A 113 -6.03 4.18 10.02
N PHE A 114 -5.21 3.24 10.49
CA PHE A 114 -4.73 2.14 9.68
C PHE A 114 -5.88 1.26 9.16
N CYS A 115 -6.78 0.84 10.02
CA CYS A 115 -7.93 0.03 9.64
C CYS A 115 -8.86 0.76 8.67
N SER A 116 -9.03 2.07 8.81
CA SER A 116 -9.91 2.88 7.96
C SER A 116 -9.54 2.84 6.48
N MET A 117 -8.29 2.56 6.15
CA MET A 117 -7.83 2.45 4.75
C MET A 117 -8.41 1.25 4.02
N SER A 118 -8.62 0.15 4.73
CA SER A 118 -9.22 -1.07 4.15
C SER A 118 -10.75 -1.03 4.13
N CYS A 119 -11.37 -0.10 4.87
CA CYS A 119 -12.82 -0.03 5.03
C CYS A 119 -13.59 0.17 3.71
N PRO A 120 -13.18 1.06 2.79
CA PRO A 120 -13.83 1.21 1.49
C PRO A 120 -13.79 -0.08 0.65
N LEU A 121 -12.67 -0.82 0.69
CA LEU A 121 -12.51 -2.07 -0.05
C LEU A 121 -13.47 -3.15 0.45
N PHE A 122 -13.55 -3.33 1.76
CA PHE A 122 -14.51 -4.28 2.34
C PHE A 122 -15.95 -3.87 2.09
N TYR A 123 -16.26 -2.57 2.17
CA TYR A 123 -17.62 -2.07 1.92
C TYR A 123 -18.08 -2.31 0.48
N THR A 124 -17.22 -2.05 -0.50
CA THR A 124 -17.59 -2.09 -1.93
C THR A 124 -17.37 -3.47 -2.55
N MET A 125 -16.34 -4.20 -2.17
CA MET A 125 -15.91 -5.44 -2.84
C MET A 125 -15.94 -6.66 -1.93
N ASN A 126 -16.23 -6.49 -0.65
CA ASN A 126 -16.18 -7.54 0.38
C ASN A 126 -14.83 -8.32 0.38
N SER A 127 -13.76 -7.68 -0.04
CA SER A 127 -12.42 -8.27 -0.16
C SER A 127 -11.34 -7.27 0.25
N THR A 128 -10.09 -7.74 0.35
CA THR A 128 -8.91 -6.90 0.61
C THR A 128 -8.53 -6.04 -0.61
N GLY A 129 -9.19 -6.26 -1.73
CA GLY A 129 -8.89 -5.57 -2.99
C GLY A 129 -7.69 -6.16 -3.75
N PRO A 130 -7.34 -5.55 -4.88
CA PRO A 130 -6.22 -5.97 -5.71
C PRO A 130 -4.87 -5.73 -5.01
N GLY A 131 -3.83 -6.46 -5.40
CA GLY A 131 -2.49 -6.39 -4.81
C GLY A 131 -1.91 -4.97 -4.69
N ARG A 132 -2.19 -4.11 -5.68
CA ARG A 132 -1.80 -2.68 -5.63
C ARG A 132 -2.43 -1.90 -4.46
N ALA A 133 -3.67 -2.23 -4.10
CA ALA A 133 -4.32 -1.60 -2.94
C ALA A 133 -3.70 -2.11 -1.63
N VAL A 134 -3.41 -3.41 -1.54
CA VAL A 134 -2.72 -4.01 -0.39
C VAL A 134 -1.32 -3.42 -0.23
N ALA A 135 -0.58 -3.15 -1.33
CA ALA A 135 0.71 -2.50 -1.28
C ALA A 135 0.64 -1.09 -0.65
N ILE A 136 -0.36 -0.28 -1.02
CA ILE A 136 -0.57 1.04 -0.40
C ILE A 136 -0.83 0.90 1.10
N VAL A 137 -1.69 -0.05 1.51
CA VAL A 137 -1.97 -0.33 2.93
C VAL A 137 -0.68 -0.76 3.67
N TYR A 138 0.20 -1.54 3.02
CA TYR A 138 1.48 -1.95 3.59
C TYR A 138 2.43 -0.75 3.83
N TYR A 139 2.59 0.15 2.86
CA TYR A 139 3.40 1.35 3.04
C TYR A 139 2.88 2.25 4.17
N MET A 140 1.56 2.37 4.27
CA MET A 140 0.94 3.13 5.35
C MET A 140 1.08 2.42 6.70
N PHE A 141 1.06 1.09 6.73
CA PHE A 141 1.40 0.32 7.92
C PHE A 141 2.81 0.66 8.41
N LEU A 142 3.81 0.67 7.53
CA LEU A 142 5.18 1.03 7.90
C LEU A 142 5.23 2.44 8.49
N LEU A 143 4.62 3.43 7.82
CA LEU A 143 4.60 4.82 8.30
C LEU A 143 3.95 4.93 9.67
N ILE A 144 2.77 4.34 9.85
CA ILE A 144 1.99 4.42 11.09
C ILE A 144 2.69 3.66 12.21
N SER A 145 3.18 2.44 11.96
CA SER A 145 3.84 1.61 12.98
C SER A 145 5.14 2.23 13.48
N PHE A 146 5.97 2.82 12.60
CA PHE A 146 7.16 3.57 13.02
C PHE A 146 6.81 4.88 13.74
N THR A 147 5.70 5.53 13.39
CA THR A 147 5.22 6.70 14.13
C THR A 147 4.75 6.32 15.53
N VAL A 148 4.04 5.22 15.68
CA VAL A 148 3.65 4.67 17.00
C VAL A 148 4.90 4.29 17.81
N PHE A 149 5.85 3.61 17.18
CA PHE A 149 7.13 3.26 17.83
C PHE A 149 7.89 4.50 18.32
N PHE A 150 8.00 5.53 17.48
CA PHE A 150 8.59 6.82 17.84
C PHE A 150 7.87 7.47 19.01
N TYR A 151 6.53 7.42 19.04
CA TYR A 151 5.73 7.97 20.13
C TYR A 151 5.99 7.23 21.45
N TRP A 152 6.07 5.89 21.44
CA TRP A 152 6.40 5.10 22.62
C TRP A 152 7.79 5.39 23.14
N ILE A 153 8.80 5.55 22.28
CA ILE A 153 10.14 5.97 22.70
C ILE A 153 10.06 7.35 23.36
N GLY A 154 9.31 8.29 22.79
CA GLY A 154 9.10 9.61 23.37
C GLY A 154 8.48 9.55 24.77
N PHE A 155 7.51 8.67 24.97
CA PHE A 155 6.90 8.43 26.29
C PHE A 155 7.92 7.87 27.30
N VAL A 156 8.75 6.90 26.89
CA VAL A 156 9.81 6.35 27.74
C VAL A 156 10.83 7.42 28.12
N VAL A 157 11.29 8.22 27.14
CA VAL A 157 12.20 9.34 27.38
C VAL A 157 11.60 10.35 28.36
N LEU A 158 10.33 10.72 28.19
CA LEU A 158 9.61 11.61 29.12
C LEU A 158 9.59 11.04 30.54
N LYS A 159 9.28 9.76 30.69
CA LYS A 159 9.29 9.08 31.99
C LYS A 159 10.67 9.03 32.63
N MET A 160 11.72 8.89 31.83
CA MET A 160 13.10 8.90 32.33
C MET A 160 13.53 10.31 32.78
N GLN A 161 13.11 11.35 32.06
CA GLN A 161 13.39 12.75 32.40
C GLN A 161 12.62 13.24 33.64
N ALA A 162 11.47 12.62 33.95
CA ALA A 162 10.65 12.95 35.12
C ALA A 162 11.16 12.31 36.43
N ARG A 163 12.26 11.55 36.41
CA ARG A 163 12.85 10.94 37.63
C ARG A 163 13.59 12.00 38.46
N PRO A 164 13.73 11.76 39.77
CA PRO A 164 14.46 12.67 40.68
C PRO A 164 15.90 12.97 40.23
N ASN A 165 16.57 11.98 39.64
CA ASN A 165 17.92 12.12 39.09
C ASN A 165 17.86 11.74 37.58
N PRO A 166 17.42 12.66 36.70
CA PRO A 166 17.37 12.39 35.29
C PRO A 166 18.78 12.25 34.72
N PRO A 167 19.02 11.31 33.79
CA PRO A 167 20.30 11.24 33.10
C PRO A 167 20.51 12.50 32.26
N GLU A 168 21.69 13.14 32.35
CA GLU A 168 22.04 14.33 31.54
C GLU A 168 21.91 14.06 30.05
N ARG A 169 22.23 12.84 29.63
CA ARG A 169 21.99 12.32 28.28
C ARG A 169 21.53 10.87 28.34
N ILE A 170 20.51 10.57 27.56
CA ILE A 170 20.15 9.18 27.29
C ILE A 170 21.09 8.72 26.17
N GLU A 171 22.27 8.20 26.58
CA GLU A 171 23.20 7.63 25.63
C GLU A 171 22.74 6.22 25.23
N VAL A 172 22.90 5.94 23.94
CA VAL A 172 22.67 4.58 23.42
C VAL A 172 23.80 3.71 23.98
N SER A 173 23.45 2.78 24.86
CA SER A 173 24.41 1.84 25.43
C SER A 173 25.30 1.21 24.36
N GLY A 174 26.60 1.00 24.67
CA GLY A 174 27.52 0.32 23.75
C GLY A 174 26.97 -1.00 23.21
N LYS A 175 26.29 -1.79 24.06
CA LYS A 175 25.60 -3.03 23.67
C LYS A 175 24.53 -2.78 22.60
N LEU A 176 23.76 -1.68 22.69
CA LEU A 176 22.73 -1.34 21.73
C LEU A 176 23.35 -0.84 20.40
N ASN A 177 24.48 -0.15 20.45
CA ASN A 177 25.24 0.20 19.25
C ASN A 177 25.78 -1.06 18.53
N THR A 178 26.34 -2.02 19.28
CA THR A 178 26.79 -3.30 18.71
C THR A 178 25.61 -4.05 18.08
N ALA A 179 24.46 -4.15 18.77
CA ALA A 179 23.26 -4.77 18.23
C ALA A 179 22.76 -4.09 16.94
N ARG A 180 22.89 -2.75 16.83
CA ARG A 180 22.56 -2.00 15.62
C ARG A 180 23.50 -2.34 14.45
N TYR A 181 24.81 -2.42 14.68
CA TYR A 181 25.75 -2.81 13.62
C TYR A 181 25.51 -4.26 13.19
N LEU A 182 25.23 -5.14 14.15
CA LEU A 182 24.87 -6.53 13.86
C LEU A 182 23.56 -6.58 13.03
N ALA A 183 22.53 -5.83 13.41
CA ALA A 183 21.27 -5.74 12.66
C ALA A 183 21.51 -5.24 11.23
N MET A 184 22.37 -4.24 11.05
CA MET A 184 22.72 -3.73 9.73
C MET A 184 23.48 -4.77 8.90
N ALA A 185 24.41 -5.49 9.51
CA ALA A 185 25.15 -6.57 8.86
C ALA A 185 24.19 -7.72 8.43
N VAL A 186 23.27 -8.11 9.31
CA VAL A 186 22.24 -9.14 9.01
C VAL A 186 21.34 -8.69 7.88
N LEU A 187 20.90 -7.42 7.86
CA LEU A 187 20.08 -6.87 6.76
C LEU A 187 20.83 -6.91 5.43
N LEU A 188 22.07 -6.41 5.41
CA LEU A 188 22.91 -6.41 4.20
C LEU A 188 23.17 -7.85 3.72
N PHE A 189 23.56 -8.72 4.63
CA PHE A 189 23.81 -10.13 4.33
C PHE A 189 22.56 -10.82 3.76
N SER A 190 21.40 -10.58 4.36
CA SER A 190 20.15 -11.14 3.86
C SER A 190 19.80 -10.63 2.47
N ILE A 191 19.96 -9.34 2.19
CA ILE A 191 19.69 -8.77 0.86
C ILE A 191 20.61 -9.40 -0.18
N LEU A 192 21.89 -9.58 0.16
CA LEU A 192 22.89 -10.11 -0.76
C LEU A 192 22.74 -11.63 -0.96
N CYS A 193 22.58 -12.40 0.13
CA CYS A 193 22.59 -13.86 0.08
C CYS A 193 21.25 -14.49 -0.30
N THR A 194 20.12 -13.84 0.02
CA THR A 194 18.80 -14.38 -0.33
C THR A 194 18.36 -14.06 -1.75
N GLY A 195 19.15 -13.27 -2.50
CA GLY A 195 18.78 -12.86 -3.85
C GLY A 195 17.55 -11.93 -3.89
N LEU A 196 17.09 -11.39 -2.74
CA LEU A 196 15.92 -10.49 -2.66
C LEU A 196 16.06 -9.27 -3.58
N TRP A 197 17.28 -8.82 -3.85
CA TRP A 197 17.54 -7.74 -4.80
C TRP A 197 17.14 -8.13 -6.23
N GLN A 198 17.24 -9.44 -6.61
CA GLN A 198 16.82 -9.94 -7.92
C GLN A 198 15.31 -9.96 -8.09
N GLU A 199 14.57 -10.05 -6.98
CA GLU A 199 13.11 -10.03 -6.95
C GLU A 199 12.52 -8.61 -7.02
N THR A 200 13.37 -7.58 -6.95
CA THR A 200 12.92 -6.19 -7.10
C THR A 200 12.38 -5.93 -8.50
N SER A 201 11.37 -5.08 -8.61
CA SER A 201 10.80 -4.71 -9.91
C SER A 201 11.86 -4.14 -10.87
N ALA A 202 12.86 -3.42 -10.34
CA ALA A 202 13.95 -2.88 -11.14
C ALA A 202 14.82 -3.99 -11.77
N MET A 203 15.22 -5.00 -11.00
CA MET A 203 16.02 -6.11 -11.53
C MET A 203 15.24 -7.01 -12.48
N LYS A 204 13.94 -7.23 -12.17
CA LYS A 204 13.05 -7.94 -13.10
C LYS A 204 12.90 -7.17 -14.42
N ALA A 205 12.77 -5.84 -14.38
CA ALA A 205 12.70 -5.01 -15.57
C ALA A 205 14.01 -5.08 -16.40
N ILE A 206 15.16 -4.96 -15.73
CA ILE A 206 16.46 -5.09 -16.41
C ILE A 206 16.57 -6.47 -17.07
N ARG A 207 16.24 -7.53 -16.37
CA ARG A 207 16.30 -8.90 -16.91
C ARG A 207 15.40 -9.08 -18.13
N VAL A 208 14.12 -8.70 -18.03
CA VAL A 208 13.15 -8.80 -19.13
C VAL A 208 13.60 -8.01 -20.37
N LEU A 209 14.32 -6.89 -20.18
CA LEU A 209 14.89 -6.10 -21.28
C LEU A 209 16.17 -6.76 -21.84
N THR A 210 17.07 -7.26 -20.98
CA THR A 210 18.34 -7.83 -21.43
C THR A 210 18.19 -9.22 -22.07
N ASP A 211 17.24 -10.01 -21.58
CA ASP A 211 16.95 -11.34 -22.12
C ASP A 211 16.16 -11.31 -23.43
N GLY A 212 15.72 -10.11 -23.85
CA GLY A 212 14.96 -9.91 -25.08
C GLY A 212 13.49 -10.34 -25.00
N GLU A 213 13.03 -10.79 -23.84
CA GLU A 213 11.65 -11.25 -23.63
C GLU A 213 10.62 -10.14 -23.86
N ALA A 214 10.96 -8.90 -23.48
CA ALA A 214 10.11 -7.73 -23.75
C ALA A 214 9.96 -7.45 -25.26
N ALA A 215 11.04 -7.57 -26.01
CA ALA A 215 11.04 -7.34 -27.46
C ALA A 215 10.23 -8.43 -28.19
N ALA A 216 10.40 -9.68 -27.79
CA ALA A 216 9.64 -10.80 -28.33
C ALA A 216 8.13 -10.66 -28.05
N TYR A 217 7.76 -10.30 -26.82
CA TYR A 217 6.37 -10.02 -26.46
C TYR A 217 5.79 -8.84 -27.27
N ALA A 218 6.58 -7.78 -27.47
CA ALA A 218 6.15 -6.63 -28.28
C ALA A 218 5.88 -7.02 -29.73
N ALA A 219 6.72 -7.87 -30.33
CA ALA A 219 6.52 -8.37 -31.69
C ALA A 219 5.23 -9.21 -31.79
N GLU A 220 4.99 -10.16 -30.87
CA GLU A 220 3.74 -10.93 -30.82
C GLU A 220 2.51 -10.02 -30.65
N TYR A 221 2.64 -8.94 -29.86
CA TYR A 221 1.57 -7.98 -29.66
C TYR A 221 1.28 -7.15 -30.92
N GLU A 222 2.31 -6.73 -31.66
CA GLU A 222 2.17 -6.03 -32.95
C GLU A 222 1.51 -6.90 -33.99
N ASP A 223 1.89 -8.18 -34.09
CA ASP A 223 1.25 -9.14 -34.98
C ASP A 223 -0.25 -9.29 -34.70
N ARG A 224 -0.62 -9.34 -33.42
CA ARG A 224 -2.03 -9.36 -33.00
C ARG A 224 -2.75 -8.07 -33.36
N LEU A 225 -2.10 -6.91 -33.20
CA LEU A 225 -2.68 -5.62 -33.56
C LEU A 225 -2.96 -5.52 -35.07
N LEU A 226 -2.12 -6.10 -35.91
CA LEU A 226 -2.36 -6.15 -37.36
C LEU A 226 -3.66 -6.91 -37.66
N LEU A 227 -3.86 -8.09 -37.05
CA LEU A 227 -5.09 -8.86 -37.20
C LEU A 227 -6.34 -8.14 -36.64
N LEU A 228 -6.18 -7.48 -35.50
CA LEU A 228 -7.26 -6.77 -34.85
C LEU A 228 -7.69 -5.51 -35.63
N ASN A 229 -6.78 -4.84 -36.30
CA ASN A 229 -7.06 -3.63 -37.09
C ASN A 229 -7.44 -3.94 -38.55
N ASP A 230 -7.36 -5.17 -39.01
CA ASP A 230 -7.76 -5.56 -40.37
C ASP A 230 -9.28 -5.52 -40.49
N PRO A 231 -9.87 -4.61 -41.28
CA PRO A 231 -11.32 -4.48 -41.44
C PRO A 231 -11.98 -5.67 -42.15
N GLU A 232 -11.23 -6.46 -42.91
CA GLU A 232 -11.75 -7.60 -43.66
C GLU A 232 -12.00 -8.82 -42.73
N VAL A 233 -11.33 -8.87 -41.59
CA VAL A 233 -11.44 -9.98 -40.62
C VAL A 233 -12.45 -9.61 -39.54
N THR A 234 -13.61 -10.22 -39.55
CA THR A 234 -14.69 -9.98 -38.57
C THR A 234 -14.64 -10.88 -37.35
N ASP A 235 -14.17 -12.12 -37.53
CA ASP A 235 -14.03 -13.12 -36.47
C ASP A 235 -12.54 -13.40 -36.25
N VAL A 236 -12.05 -13.06 -35.07
CA VAL A 236 -10.62 -13.16 -34.74
C VAL A 236 -10.38 -14.21 -33.69
N ILE A 237 -9.61 -15.22 -34.04
CA ILE A 237 -9.12 -16.24 -33.11
C ILE A 237 -7.64 -16.02 -32.92
N LEU A 238 -7.24 -15.61 -31.71
CA LEU A 238 -5.85 -15.35 -31.36
C LEU A 238 -5.18 -16.61 -30.81
N THR A 239 -3.90 -16.74 -31.07
CA THR A 239 -3.03 -17.71 -30.37
C THR A 239 -2.60 -17.14 -29.03
N PRO A 240 -2.44 -17.95 -27.96
CA PRO A 240 -1.88 -17.50 -26.68
C PRO A 240 -0.51 -16.86 -26.87
N PHE A 241 -0.18 -15.88 -26.03
CA PHE A 241 1.18 -15.32 -26.00
C PHE A 241 2.19 -16.40 -25.58
N THR A 242 3.24 -16.56 -26.38
CA THR A 242 4.36 -17.46 -26.09
C THR A 242 5.29 -16.84 -25.05
N HIS A 243 5.55 -15.52 -25.19
CA HIS A 243 6.37 -14.74 -24.28
C HIS A 243 5.48 -14.00 -23.29
N GLN A 244 5.72 -14.22 -21.99
CA GLN A 244 4.89 -13.67 -20.91
C GLN A 244 5.75 -12.96 -19.85
N PRO A 245 6.35 -11.81 -20.21
CA PRO A 245 7.25 -11.10 -19.30
C PRO A 245 6.52 -10.65 -18.03
N ALA A 246 7.00 -11.11 -16.88
CA ALA A 246 6.32 -11.03 -15.58
C ALA A 246 5.89 -9.62 -15.13
N LEU A 247 6.49 -8.55 -15.68
CA LEU A 247 6.16 -7.16 -15.33
C LEU A 247 5.16 -6.50 -16.29
N ILE A 248 5.08 -6.97 -17.53
CA ILE A 248 4.30 -6.35 -18.61
C ILE A 248 3.06 -7.19 -18.90
N TYR A 249 3.20 -8.50 -18.88
CA TYR A 249 2.10 -9.42 -19.12
C TYR A 249 1.13 -9.46 -17.95
N THR A 250 -0.12 -9.09 -18.19
CA THR A 250 -1.18 -9.06 -17.18
C THR A 250 -2.23 -10.14 -17.35
N GLY A 251 -2.02 -11.03 -18.29
CA GLY A 251 -2.98 -12.07 -18.71
C GLY A 251 -3.39 -11.89 -20.16
N ASP A 252 -3.97 -12.93 -20.72
CA ASP A 252 -4.54 -12.94 -22.07
C ASP A 252 -6.07 -12.89 -22.03
N LEU A 253 -6.69 -12.75 -23.19
CA LEU A 253 -8.14 -12.81 -23.33
C LEU A 253 -8.65 -14.23 -22.99
N PRO A 254 -9.87 -14.34 -22.44
CA PRO A 254 -10.51 -15.63 -22.22
C PRO A 254 -10.69 -16.43 -23.52
N GLY A 255 -10.74 -17.77 -23.40
CA GLY A 255 -11.03 -18.67 -24.53
C GLY A 255 -12.50 -18.70 -24.93
N ASP A 256 -13.36 -18.00 -24.19
CA ASP A 256 -14.79 -17.92 -24.48
C ASP A 256 -15.11 -16.57 -25.16
N PRO A 257 -15.64 -16.56 -26.40
CA PRO A 257 -16.05 -15.35 -27.08
C PRO A 257 -17.21 -14.62 -26.36
N GLU A 258 -18.00 -15.33 -25.57
CA GLU A 258 -19.11 -14.77 -24.81
C GLU A 258 -18.68 -14.12 -23.48
N ASP A 259 -17.43 -14.28 -23.08
CA ASP A 259 -16.90 -13.61 -21.87
C ASP A 259 -17.01 -12.09 -22.00
N PRO A 260 -17.41 -11.39 -20.92
CA PRO A 260 -17.55 -9.93 -20.93
C PRO A 260 -16.28 -9.17 -21.35
N THR A 261 -15.08 -9.72 -21.12
CA THR A 261 -13.81 -9.12 -21.51
C THR A 261 -13.60 -9.27 -23.01
N SER A 262 -13.78 -10.48 -23.56
CA SER A 262 -13.70 -10.77 -24.99
C SER A 262 -14.66 -9.89 -25.79
N ARG A 263 -15.92 -9.80 -25.36
CA ARG A 263 -16.93 -8.93 -26.01
C ARG A 263 -16.53 -7.45 -26.02
N LYS A 264 -16.01 -6.91 -24.92
CA LYS A 264 -15.60 -5.50 -24.85
C LYS A 264 -14.44 -5.20 -25.79
N VAL A 265 -13.47 -6.11 -25.88
CA VAL A 265 -12.32 -5.94 -26.77
C VAL A 265 -12.77 -6.13 -28.22
N ALA A 266 -13.63 -7.10 -28.53
CA ALA A 266 -14.25 -7.25 -29.85
C ALA A 266 -15.00 -5.98 -30.27
N GLN A 267 -15.81 -5.41 -29.41
CA GLN A 267 -16.53 -4.16 -29.66
C GLN A 267 -15.57 -2.98 -29.93
N TYR A 268 -14.46 -2.89 -29.18
CA TYR A 268 -13.46 -1.83 -29.37
C TYR A 268 -12.82 -1.90 -30.76
N PHE A 269 -12.48 -3.09 -31.25
CA PHE A 269 -11.89 -3.32 -32.56
C PHE A 269 -12.94 -3.56 -33.66
N GLN A 270 -14.22 -3.37 -33.39
CA GLN A 270 -15.34 -3.56 -34.34
C GLN A 270 -15.39 -4.98 -34.94
N LYS A 271 -15.07 -6.00 -34.09
CA LYS A 271 -15.13 -7.42 -34.45
C LYS A 271 -16.44 -8.05 -34.00
N THR A 272 -16.89 -9.06 -34.74
CA THR A 272 -18.07 -9.84 -34.39
C THR A 272 -17.77 -10.79 -33.23
N SER A 273 -16.64 -11.50 -33.29
CA SER A 273 -16.15 -12.34 -32.21
C SER A 273 -14.63 -12.20 -32.05
N LEU A 274 -14.17 -12.36 -30.80
CA LEU A 274 -12.76 -12.30 -30.45
C LEU A 274 -12.47 -13.15 -29.22
N TYR A 275 -11.59 -14.11 -29.33
CA TYR A 275 -11.14 -14.94 -28.22
C TYR A 275 -9.77 -15.56 -28.48
N VAL A 276 -9.16 -16.10 -27.43
CA VAL A 276 -7.89 -16.82 -27.54
C VAL A 276 -8.14 -18.33 -27.56
N ASN A 277 -7.57 -19.01 -28.54
CA ASN A 277 -7.63 -20.47 -28.60
C ASN A 277 -6.48 -21.07 -27.79
N TYR A 278 -6.77 -21.55 -26.61
CA TYR A 278 -5.76 -22.21 -25.76
C TYR A 278 -5.47 -23.68 -26.15
N GLY A 279 -6.09 -24.17 -27.23
CA GLY A 279 -6.00 -25.58 -27.58
C GLY A 279 -6.68 -26.44 -26.51
N ASN A 280 -7.77 -27.12 -26.85
CA ASN A 280 -8.27 -28.16 -25.96
C ASN A 280 -7.25 -29.30 -25.96
N ASN A 281 -6.43 -29.41 -24.92
CA ASN A 281 -5.75 -30.64 -24.55
C ASN A 281 -6.67 -31.50 -23.71
#